data_224ee4d3ac0a7b4598cfcfd4d60f3eae
#
_entry.id   224ee4d3ac0a7b4598cfcfd4d60f3eae
#
_cell.length_a   1.000
_cell.length_b   1.000
_cell.length_c   1.000
_cell.angle_alpha   90.00
_cell.angle_beta   90.00
_cell.angle_gamma   90.00
#
_symmetry.space_group_name_H-M   'P 1'
#
loop_
_entity.id
_entity.type
_entity.pdbx_description
1 polymer ?
#
loop_
_entity_poly.entity_id
_entity_poly.type
_entity_poly.pdbx_seq_one_letter_code
_entity_poly.pdbx_strand_id
1 'polypeptide(L)'
;MNNEKILAQVRMFVLREKLLCPGEPLHLAAAVSGGADSMALLRILLALQPEFGFVLSACHVNHGLRGETADRDEAFVRAECARLGVPLRVFHAAEMADEVGLPSEHAGEDWARRLRYACFARWCGAGIDVVATAHTANDQAETLLLRLARGTGLHGAAGIRPKRGCYLRPLLALTRQDTESFCRAAGQAWVTDETNATDAYARNRVRRAALPALQSTNGAAAENLARFCEKAARADAYFARKAEELLSAARLDAAQAAIKSPEACTVWRLGPLSAADALILEAAMHSLTAPVRDAEEKYVQLLCGLVRRGSGAVQLTDRVRFCAGDGCFWQEIVPERPRQQEDKRPESQPFQPEKQAEYCLAGGWKVTAGLFTADFEEKIQVVHKKDLKNQADYARITTLYAGLVLRTRQPGDVYRPAGRSVHNRLRKWMNETGIPASQRDQLPLLAAGSEVLWVCGAGFAEGLAPDADTAQVLQMEMEHREEIT
;
A
#
# COMPACT_ATOMS: atom_id res chain seq x y z
N MET A 1 -5.50 -24.99 29.98
CA MET A 1 -5.78 -23.96 31.05
C MET A 1 -7.25 -24.09 31.44
N ASN A 2 -7.67 -23.85 32.70
CA ASN A 2 -9.09 -23.90 33.08
C ASN A 2 -9.81 -22.68 32.46
N ASN A 3 -11.08 -22.83 32.04
CA ASN A 3 -11.89 -21.75 31.45
C ASN A 3 -11.95 -20.49 32.32
N GLU A 4 -12.01 -20.63 33.63
CA GLU A 4 -11.97 -19.49 34.57
C GLU A 4 -10.70 -18.64 34.42
N LYS A 5 -9.52 -19.30 34.24
CA LYS A 5 -8.25 -18.58 34.06
C LYS A 5 -8.24 -17.83 32.69
N ILE A 6 -8.79 -18.43 31.63
CA ILE A 6 -8.89 -17.82 30.33
C ILE A 6 -9.81 -16.59 30.40
N LEU A 7 -10.98 -16.72 31.02
CA LEU A 7 -11.91 -15.61 31.25
C LEU A 7 -11.27 -14.49 32.06
N ALA A 8 -10.58 -14.82 33.16
CA ALA A 8 -9.87 -13.84 33.98
C ALA A 8 -8.78 -13.10 33.18
N GLN A 9 -8.04 -13.81 32.32
CA GLN A 9 -7.00 -13.21 31.47
C GLN A 9 -7.59 -12.23 30.45
N VAL A 10 -8.70 -12.61 29.79
CA VAL A 10 -9.38 -11.70 28.84
C VAL A 10 -9.99 -10.52 29.60
N ARG A 11 -10.65 -10.74 30.70
CA ARG A 11 -11.21 -9.68 31.55
C ARG A 11 -10.15 -8.65 31.96
N MET A 12 -8.99 -9.12 32.47
CA MET A 12 -7.87 -8.25 32.83
C MET A 12 -7.35 -7.46 31.64
N PHE A 13 -7.24 -8.11 30.48
CA PHE A 13 -6.80 -7.44 29.24
C PHE A 13 -7.80 -6.37 28.80
N VAL A 14 -9.09 -6.68 28.78
CA VAL A 14 -10.18 -5.76 28.39
C VAL A 14 -10.19 -4.52 29.27
N LEU A 15 -10.03 -4.68 30.60
CA LEU A 15 -9.95 -3.57 31.55
C LEU A 15 -8.67 -2.76 31.39
N ARG A 16 -7.51 -3.42 31.28
CA ARG A 16 -6.20 -2.76 31.10
C ARG A 16 -6.15 -1.91 29.84
N GLU A 17 -6.65 -2.45 28.74
CA GLU A 17 -6.65 -1.76 27.44
C GLU A 17 -7.88 -0.85 27.24
N LYS A 18 -8.74 -0.74 28.28
CA LYS A 18 -9.96 0.09 28.28
C LYS A 18 -10.83 -0.21 27.04
N LEU A 19 -11.00 -1.49 26.70
CA LEU A 19 -11.80 -1.91 25.56
C LEU A 19 -13.29 -1.81 25.86
N LEU A 20 -13.69 -2.19 27.07
CA LEU A 20 -15.05 -2.11 27.61
C LEU A 20 -14.99 -1.52 29.02
N CYS A 21 -15.95 -0.71 29.38
CA CYS A 21 -16.11 -0.12 30.71
C CYS A 21 -17.37 -0.71 31.36
N PRO A 22 -17.28 -1.22 32.61
CA PRO A 22 -18.46 -1.72 33.33
C PRO A 22 -19.52 -0.64 33.46
N GLY A 23 -20.78 -0.98 33.17
CA GLY A 23 -21.92 -0.07 33.30
C GLY A 23 -22.09 0.96 32.20
N GLU A 24 -21.23 0.99 31.21
CA GLU A 24 -21.41 1.83 30.03
C GLU A 24 -22.35 1.13 29.03
N PRO A 25 -23.50 1.75 28.68
CA PRO A 25 -24.42 1.16 27.72
C PRO A 25 -23.75 1.10 26.35
N LEU A 26 -23.59 -0.11 25.83
CA LEU A 26 -22.86 -0.36 24.58
C LEU A 26 -23.53 -1.50 23.82
N HIS A 27 -23.73 -1.34 22.50
CA HIS A 27 -24.12 -2.42 21.63
C HIS A 27 -22.91 -2.98 20.90
N LEU A 28 -22.47 -4.19 21.31
CA LEU A 28 -21.30 -4.86 20.81
C LEU A 28 -21.67 -5.98 19.84
N ALA A 29 -21.03 -6.01 18.68
CA ALA A 29 -21.15 -7.12 17.74
C ALA A 29 -19.91 -8.02 17.79
N ALA A 30 -20.10 -9.33 17.94
CA ALA A 30 -19.04 -10.31 17.76
C ALA A 30 -18.94 -10.72 16.29
N ALA A 31 -17.78 -10.56 15.66
CA ALA A 31 -17.53 -11.05 14.30
C ALA A 31 -17.25 -12.57 14.36
N VAL A 32 -18.18 -13.38 13.82
CA VAL A 32 -18.16 -14.83 13.92
C VAL A 32 -18.00 -15.47 12.56
N SER A 33 -16.88 -16.17 12.34
CA SER A 33 -16.62 -16.92 11.09
C SER A 33 -16.94 -18.42 11.17
N GLY A 34 -17.29 -18.93 12.35
CA GLY A 34 -17.46 -20.35 12.64
C GLY A 34 -16.21 -21.07 13.14
N GLY A 35 -15.01 -20.53 12.93
CA GLY A 35 -13.74 -21.10 13.42
C GLY A 35 -13.55 -20.94 14.93
N ALA A 36 -12.64 -21.74 15.52
CA ALA A 36 -12.42 -21.84 16.96
C ALA A 36 -12.23 -20.50 17.66
N ASP A 37 -11.38 -19.61 17.12
CA ASP A 37 -11.12 -18.30 17.70
C ASP A 37 -12.39 -17.44 17.77
N SER A 38 -13.20 -17.45 16.72
CA SER A 38 -14.43 -16.65 16.63
C SER A 38 -15.55 -17.20 17.52
N MET A 39 -15.63 -18.54 17.66
CA MET A 39 -16.57 -19.16 18.59
C MET A 39 -16.16 -18.97 20.04
N ALA A 40 -14.85 -19.02 20.34
CA ALA A 40 -14.31 -18.64 21.65
C ALA A 40 -14.64 -17.17 21.99
N LEU A 41 -14.46 -16.25 21.04
CA LEU A 41 -14.82 -14.84 21.21
C LEU A 41 -16.28 -14.68 21.62
N LEU A 42 -17.20 -15.29 20.86
CA LEU A 42 -18.64 -15.19 21.12
C LEU A 42 -18.98 -15.69 22.56
N ARG A 43 -18.43 -16.84 22.94
CA ARG A 43 -18.68 -17.46 24.28
C ARG A 43 -18.05 -16.64 25.41
N ILE A 44 -16.85 -16.10 25.21
CA ILE A 44 -16.18 -15.25 26.20
C ILE A 44 -16.96 -13.95 26.39
N LEU A 45 -17.42 -13.32 25.31
CA LEU A 45 -18.22 -12.11 25.40
C LEU A 45 -19.56 -12.36 26.10
N LEU A 46 -20.24 -13.49 25.84
CA LEU A 46 -21.42 -13.90 26.60
C LEU A 46 -21.14 -14.03 28.09
N ALA A 47 -20.00 -14.61 28.46
CA ALA A 47 -19.62 -14.78 29.89
C ALA A 47 -19.28 -13.44 30.57
N LEU A 48 -18.77 -12.44 29.82
CA LEU A 48 -18.44 -11.11 30.30
C LEU A 48 -19.65 -10.15 30.32
N GLN A 49 -20.69 -10.43 29.56
CA GLN A 49 -21.86 -9.56 29.39
C GLN A 49 -22.52 -9.16 30.70
N PRO A 50 -22.74 -10.06 31.69
CA PRO A 50 -23.37 -9.69 32.96
C PRO A 50 -22.58 -8.68 33.79
N GLU A 51 -21.24 -8.72 33.69
CA GLU A 51 -20.35 -7.80 34.42
C GLU A 51 -20.26 -6.43 33.73
N PHE A 52 -20.16 -6.39 32.39
CA PHE A 52 -19.94 -5.15 31.66
C PHE A 52 -21.22 -4.45 31.22
N GLY A 53 -22.36 -5.16 31.15
CA GLY A 53 -23.67 -4.56 30.86
C GLY A 53 -23.96 -4.24 29.41
N PHE A 54 -23.12 -4.68 28.45
CA PHE A 54 -23.34 -4.43 27.03
C PHE A 54 -24.44 -5.32 26.43
N VAL A 55 -25.07 -4.86 25.34
CA VAL A 55 -25.93 -5.69 24.49
C VAL A 55 -25.05 -6.42 23.47
N LEU A 56 -25.19 -7.76 23.37
CA LEU A 56 -24.40 -8.57 22.46
C LEU A 56 -25.22 -9.00 21.25
N SER A 57 -24.65 -8.80 20.06
CA SER A 57 -25.10 -9.38 18.79
C SER A 57 -23.94 -10.09 18.11
N ALA A 58 -24.21 -10.93 17.11
CA ALA A 58 -23.21 -11.58 16.27
C ALA A 58 -23.31 -11.09 14.83
N CYS A 59 -22.18 -11.08 14.13
CA CYS A 59 -22.07 -10.78 12.71
C CYS A 59 -21.31 -11.88 11.97
N HIS A 60 -21.92 -12.42 10.93
CA HIS A 60 -21.25 -13.32 9.99
C HIS A 60 -21.21 -12.67 8.60
N VAL A 61 -20.10 -12.86 7.87
CA VAL A 61 -19.94 -12.38 6.50
C VAL A 61 -19.69 -13.57 5.59
N ASN A 62 -20.71 -13.91 4.79
CA ASN A 62 -20.59 -14.91 3.74
C ASN A 62 -20.08 -14.22 2.47
N HIS A 63 -18.80 -14.46 2.14
CA HIS A 63 -18.16 -13.85 0.97
C HIS A 63 -18.42 -14.60 -0.34
N GLY A 64 -19.08 -15.77 -0.31
CA GLY A 64 -19.47 -16.53 -1.49
C GLY A 64 -18.32 -17.19 -2.27
N LEU A 65 -17.05 -16.95 -1.89
CA LEU A 65 -15.88 -17.43 -2.65
C LEU A 65 -15.70 -18.97 -2.63
N ARG A 66 -16.41 -19.67 -1.73
CA ARG A 66 -16.25 -21.11 -1.48
C ARG A 66 -17.51 -21.92 -1.78
N GLY A 67 -18.52 -21.31 -2.40
CA GLY A 67 -19.78 -21.99 -2.72
C GLY A 67 -20.38 -22.71 -1.49
N GLU A 68 -20.74 -24.00 -1.64
CA GLU A 68 -21.38 -24.81 -0.62
C GLU A 68 -20.68 -24.84 0.76
N THR A 69 -19.34 -24.68 0.78
CA THR A 69 -18.59 -24.63 2.05
C THR A 69 -18.89 -23.34 2.82
N ALA A 70 -19.06 -22.22 2.13
CA ALA A 70 -19.42 -20.96 2.77
C ALA A 70 -20.86 -21.01 3.32
N ASP A 71 -21.77 -21.67 2.62
CA ASP A 71 -23.16 -21.84 3.04
C ASP A 71 -23.26 -22.79 4.24
N ARG A 72 -22.45 -23.85 4.27
CA ARG A 72 -22.33 -24.76 5.43
C ARG A 72 -21.84 -23.99 6.67
N ASP A 73 -20.80 -23.15 6.51
CA ASP A 73 -20.24 -22.37 7.60
C ASP A 73 -21.24 -21.34 8.12
N GLU A 74 -22.02 -20.70 7.24
CA GLU A 74 -23.13 -19.82 7.61
C GLU A 74 -24.22 -20.57 8.38
N ALA A 75 -24.66 -21.74 7.88
CA ALA A 75 -25.68 -22.56 8.56
C ALA A 75 -25.22 -22.95 9.96
N PHE A 76 -23.96 -23.34 10.15
CA PHE A 76 -23.38 -23.63 11.43
C PHE A 76 -23.44 -22.42 12.37
N VAL A 77 -23.02 -21.24 11.91
CA VAL A 77 -23.03 -20.01 12.73
C VAL A 77 -24.45 -19.62 13.11
N ARG A 78 -25.43 -19.76 12.20
CA ARG A 78 -26.85 -19.52 12.50
C ARG A 78 -27.37 -20.44 13.60
N ALA A 79 -27.08 -21.73 13.50
CA ALA A 79 -27.49 -22.72 14.48
C ALA A 79 -26.87 -22.43 15.87
N GLU A 80 -25.59 -22.11 15.92
CA GLU A 80 -24.90 -21.82 17.17
C GLU A 80 -25.35 -20.50 17.82
N CYS A 81 -25.56 -19.45 17.05
CA CYS A 81 -26.10 -18.19 17.57
C CYS A 81 -27.52 -18.37 18.12
N ALA A 82 -28.37 -19.14 17.43
CA ALA A 82 -29.72 -19.47 17.89
C ALA A 82 -29.66 -20.29 19.20
N ARG A 83 -28.80 -21.30 19.29
CA ARG A 83 -28.59 -22.11 20.50
C ARG A 83 -28.14 -21.26 21.70
N LEU A 84 -27.33 -20.22 21.43
CA LEU A 84 -26.78 -19.34 22.47
C LEU A 84 -27.71 -18.15 22.79
N GLY A 85 -28.83 -17.98 22.06
CA GLY A 85 -29.74 -16.85 22.22
C GLY A 85 -29.15 -15.51 21.80
N VAL A 86 -28.15 -15.51 20.87
CA VAL A 86 -27.49 -14.28 20.40
C VAL A 86 -28.09 -13.86 19.04
N PRO A 87 -28.63 -12.65 18.92
CA PRO A 87 -29.09 -12.11 17.64
C PRO A 87 -27.95 -12.11 16.61
N LEU A 88 -28.21 -12.63 15.38
CA LEU A 88 -27.23 -12.72 14.31
C LEU A 88 -27.63 -11.90 13.11
N ARG A 89 -26.73 -11.05 12.61
CA ARG A 89 -26.78 -10.44 11.28
C ARG A 89 -25.80 -11.17 10.36
N VAL A 90 -26.31 -11.66 9.22
CA VAL A 90 -25.49 -12.19 8.15
C VAL A 90 -25.43 -11.17 7.01
N PHE A 91 -24.24 -10.93 6.49
CA PHE A 91 -24.00 -10.13 5.31
C PHE A 91 -23.52 -11.04 4.17
N HIS A 92 -24.08 -10.83 2.99
CA HIS A 92 -23.63 -11.50 1.76
C HIS A 92 -22.88 -10.53 0.87
N ALA A 93 -21.93 -11.04 0.08
CA ALA A 93 -21.11 -10.21 -0.82
C ALA A 93 -21.94 -9.35 -1.76
N ALA A 94 -23.09 -9.85 -2.24
CA ALA A 94 -23.98 -9.12 -3.14
C ALA A 94 -24.57 -7.85 -2.49
N GLU A 95 -24.81 -7.85 -1.17
CA GLU A 95 -25.32 -6.68 -0.43
C GLU A 95 -24.33 -5.52 -0.37
N MET A 96 -23.05 -5.81 -0.63
CA MET A 96 -21.93 -4.87 -0.48
C MET A 96 -21.25 -4.56 -1.82
N ALA A 97 -21.91 -4.89 -2.94
CA ALA A 97 -21.32 -4.73 -4.28
C ALA A 97 -20.96 -3.27 -4.59
N ASP A 98 -21.77 -2.30 -4.11
CA ASP A 98 -21.54 -0.88 -4.35
C ASP A 98 -20.30 -0.34 -3.60
N GLU A 99 -19.97 -0.92 -2.42
CA GLU A 99 -18.84 -0.46 -1.60
C GLU A 99 -17.50 -1.11 -1.96
N VAL A 100 -17.54 -2.39 -2.36
CA VAL A 100 -16.30 -3.20 -2.56
C VAL A 100 -16.16 -3.80 -3.94
N GLY A 101 -17.19 -3.66 -4.79
CA GLY A 101 -17.31 -4.37 -6.07
C GLY A 101 -17.64 -5.86 -5.89
N LEU A 102 -18.13 -6.48 -6.94
CA LEU A 102 -18.34 -7.93 -6.97
C LEU A 102 -16.99 -8.67 -7.00
N PRO A 103 -16.93 -9.91 -6.49
CA PRO A 103 -15.71 -10.70 -6.56
C PRO A 103 -15.36 -11.00 -8.02
N SER A 104 -14.10 -10.73 -8.41
CA SER A 104 -13.56 -11.22 -9.67
C SER A 104 -13.20 -12.71 -9.55
N GLU A 105 -12.96 -13.40 -10.68
CA GLU A 105 -12.47 -14.78 -10.68
C GLU A 105 -11.16 -14.96 -9.88
N HIS A 106 -10.43 -13.87 -9.65
CA HIS A 106 -9.16 -13.83 -8.90
C HIS A 106 -9.32 -13.18 -7.53
N ALA A 107 -10.56 -13.04 -7.03
CA ALA A 107 -10.81 -12.47 -5.70
C ALA A 107 -10.17 -13.33 -4.62
N GLY A 108 -9.18 -12.77 -3.93
CA GLY A 108 -8.41 -13.42 -2.88
C GLY A 108 -8.74 -12.93 -1.48
N GLU A 109 -7.86 -13.28 -0.52
CA GLU A 109 -7.98 -12.91 0.89
C GLU A 109 -8.12 -11.40 1.12
N ASP A 110 -7.44 -10.57 0.32
CA ASP A 110 -7.50 -9.10 0.44
C ASP A 110 -8.89 -8.56 0.09
N TRP A 111 -9.55 -9.13 -0.93
CA TRP A 111 -10.92 -8.76 -1.26
C TRP A 111 -11.90 -9.19 -0.15
N ALA A 112 -11.81 -10.43 0.32
CA ALA A 112 -12.63 -10.93 1.42
C ALA A 112 -12.42 -10.12 2.72
N ARG A 113 -11.19 -9.66 2.96
CA ARG A 113 -10.88 -8.76 4.07
C ARG A 113 -11.55 -7.39 3.89
N ARG A 114 -11.47 -6.78 2.72
CA ARG A 114 -12.14 -5.49 2.43
C ARG A 114 -13.66 -5.60 2.62
N LEU A 115 -14.27 -6.67 2.09
CA LEU A 115 -15.69 -6.97 2.27
C LEU A 115 -16.06 -7.03 3.77
N ARG A 116 -15.34 -7.80 4.57
CA ARG A 116 -15.60 -7.92 6.02
C ARG A 116 -15.59 -6.56 6.72
N TYR A 117 -14.58 -5.74 6.45
CA TYR A 117 -14.48 -4.43 7.10
C TYR A 117 -15.54 -3.45 6.60
N ALA A 118 -15.96 -3.52 5.33
CA ALA A 118 -17.08 -2.73 4.81
C ALA A 118 -18.41 -3.12 5.49
N CYS A 119 -18.69 -4.42 5.65
CA CYS A 119 -19.85 -4.90 6.40
C CYS A 119 -19.85 -4.39 7.84
N PHE A 120 -18.71 -4.47 8.53
CA PHE A 120 -18.58 -3.99 9.90
C PHE A 120 -18.78 -2.47 10.00
N ALA A 121 -18.21 -1.69 9.09
CA ALA A 121 -18.37 -0.24 9.05
C ALA A 121 -19.83 0.15 8.80
N ARG A 122 -20.53 -0.50 7.85
CA ARG A 122 -21.95 -0.29 7.59
C ARG A 122 -22.79 -0.57 8.85
N TRP A 123 -22.47 -1.63 9.58
CA TRP A 123 -23.22 -1.98 10.77
C TRP A 123 -22.94 -1.06 11.96
N CYS A 124 -21.69 -0.61 12.13
CA CYS A 124 -21.38 0.44 13.11
C CYS A 124 -22.18 1.74 12.83
N GLY A 125 -22.43 2.09 11.57
CA GLY A 125 -23.30 3.22 11.21
C GLY A 125 -24.80 2.99 11.44
N ALA A 126 -25.22 1.74 11.70
CA ALA A 126 -26.62 1.33 11.78
C ALA A 126 -27.05 0.87 13.20
N GLY A 127 -26.37 1.34 14.26
CA GLY A 127 -26.78 1.12 15.65
C GLY A 127 -25.92 0.12 16.42
N ILE A 128 -24.79 -0.34 15.86
CA ILE A 128 -23.72 -1.03 16.60
C ILE A 128 -22.63 -0.02 16.94
N ASP A 129 -22.23 0.04 18.19
CA ASP A 129 -21.18 0.96 18.64
C ASP A 129 -19.79 0.40 18.34
N VAL A 130 -19.59 -0.89 18.55
CA VAL A 130 -18.30 -1.55 18.37
C VAL A 130 -18.43 -2.97 17.84
N VAL A 131 -17.40 -3.41 17.07
CA VAL A 131 -17.28 -4.79 16.56
C VAL A 131 -16.04 -5.44 17.17
N ALA A 132 -16.24 -6.56 17.88
CA ALA A 132 -15.16 -7.38 18.39
C ALA A 132 -14.73 -8.43 17.35
N THR A 133 -13.43 -8.55 17.13
CA THR A 133 -12.82 -9.53 16.22
C THR A 133 -11.89 -10.48 16.96
N ALA A 134 -11.81 -11.72 16.50
CA ALA A 134 -11.14 -12.83 17.19
C ALA A 134 -9.62 -12.92 16.89
N HIS A 135 -8.92 -11.79 16.83
CA HIS A 135 -7.46 -11.80 16.68
C HIS A 135 -6.80 -12.26 17.97
N THR A 136 -5.82 -13.16 17.85
CA THR A 136 -5.10 -13.81 18.95
C THR A 136 -3.63 -13.35 19.03
N ALA A 137 -2.90 -13.81 20.05
CA ALA A 137 -1.46 -13.63 20.16
C ALA A 137 -0.69 -14.24 18.99
N ASN A 138 -1.20 -15.32 18.38
CA ASN A 138 -0.62 -15.90 17.18
C ASN A 138 -0.73 -14.93 15.98
N ASP A 139 -1.87 -14.27 15.80
CA ASP A 139 -2.04 -13.26 14.75
C ASP A 139 -1.12 -12.04 14.96
N GLN A 140 -0.88 -11.70 16.23
CA GLN A 140 0.08 -10.66 16.63
C GLN A 140 1.50 -11.05 16.22
N ALA A 141 1.91 -12.28 16.55
CA ALA A 141 3.23 -12.83 16.18
C ALA A 141 3.40 -12.91 14.67
N GLU A 142 2.41 -13.44 13.93
CA GLU A 142 2.41 -13.49 12.46
C GLU A 142 2.59 -12.10 11.86
N THR A 143 1.85 -11.12 12.37
CA THR A 143 1.89 -9.73 11.87
C THR A 143 3.24 -9.09 12.14
N LEU A 144 3.82 -9.30 13.33
CA LEU A 144 5.14 -8.78 13.66
C LEU A 144 6.22 -9.37 12.74
N LEU A 145 6.25 -10.69 12.58
CA LEU A 145 7.22 -11.37 11.73
C LEU A 145 7.16 -10.90 10.27
N LEU A 146 5.95 -10.74 9.72
CA LEU A 146 5.74 -10.20 8.37
C LEU A 146 6.25 -8.77 8.23
N ARG A 147 6.03 -7.93 9.24
CA ARG A 147 6.47 -6.54 9.22
C ARG A 147 7.98 -6.43 9.38
N LEU A 148 8.59 -7.23 10.27
CA LEU A 148 10.04 -7.32 10.41
C LEU A 148 10.71 -7.76 9.11
N ALA A 149 10.17 -8.77 8.43
CA ALA A 149 10.69 -9.24 7.15
C ALA A 149 10.62 -8.19 6.01
N ARG A 150 9.72 -7.20 6.12
CA ARG A 150 9.59 -6.09 5.15
C ARG A 150 10.40 -4.85 5.53
N GLY A 151 11.02 -4.84 6.71
CA GLY A 151 11.59 -3.66 7.32
C GLY A 151 10.49 -2.82 8.01
N THR A 152 10.56 -2.69 9.32
CA THR A 152 9.59 -1.90 10.08
C THR A 152 10.24 -1.18 11.23
N GLY A 153 9.81 0.06 11.47
CA GLY A 153 10.13 0.81 12.67
C GLY A 153 9.23 0.43 13.86
N LEU A 154 9.34 1.20 14.93
CA LEU A 154 8.63 0.98 16.19
C LEU A 154 7.10 0.96 16.01
N HIS A 155 6.57 1.88 15.18
CA HIS A 155 5.14 1.96 14.89
C HIS A 155 4.59 0.66 14.30
N GLY A 156 5.27 0.09 13.31
CA GLY A 156 4.86 -1.18 12.73
C GLY A 156 5.09 -2.37 13.67
N ALA A 157 6.16 -2.36 14.48
CA ALA A 157 6.43 -3.40 15.48
C ALA A 157 5.36 -3.47 16.59
N ALA A 158 4.59 -2.40 16.79
CA ALA A 158 3.41 -2.40 17.68
C ALA A 158 2.29 -3.38 17.26
N GLY A 159 2.37 -3.94 16.06
CA GLY A 159 1.49 -5.01 15.60
C GLY A 159 0.01 -4.60 15.45
N ILE A 160 -0.88 -5.50 15.85
CA ILE A 160 -2.33 -5.30 15.85
C ILE A 160 -2.73 -4.53 17.11
N ARG A 161 -3.39 -3.39 16.95
CA ARG A 161 -3.85 -2.60 18.10
C ARG A 161 -5.08 -3.25 18.76
N PRO A 162 -5.16 -3.29 20.11
CA PRO A 162 -6.34 -3.80 20.83
C PRO A 162 -7.63 -3.08 20.45
N LYS A 163 -7.56 -1.76 20.24
CA LYS A 163 -8.67 -0.92 19.73
C LYS A 163 -8.23 -0.09 18.55
N ARG A 164 -9.08 -0.02 17.51
CA ARG A 164 -8.89 0.87 16.37
C ARG A 164 -10.25 1.32 15.83
N GLY A 165 -10.61 2.58 16.08
CA GLY A 165 -11.95 3.07 15.79
C GLY A 165 -13.00 2.25 16.54
N CYS A 166 -14.01 1.73 15.83
CA CYS A 166 -15.04 0.86 16.40
C CYS A 166 -14.62 -0.62 16.55
N TYR A 167 -13.38 -1.00 16.20
CA TYR A 167 -12.95 -2.41 16.25
C TYR A 167 -12.21 -2.72 17.54
N LEU A 168 -12.67 -3.77 18.27
CA LEU A 168 -12.05 -4.31 19.47
C LEU A 168 -11.45 -5.68 19.19
N ARG A 169 -10.39 -6.04 19.95
CA ARG A 169 -9.70 -7.33 19.81
C ARG A 169 -9.40 -7.93 21.19
N PRO A 170 -10.44 -8.43 21.87
CA PRO A 170 -10.31 -8.89 23.25
C PRO A 170 -9.40 -10.12 23.41
N LEU A 171 -9.26 -10.93 22.34
CA LEU A 171 -8.51 -12.18 22.39
C LEU A 171 -7.01 -12.04 22.09
N LEU A 172 -6.47 -10.82 21.90
CA LEU A 172 -5.04 -10.63 21.70
C LEU A 172 -4.17 -11.12 22.87
N ALA A 173 -4.76 -11.27 24.05
CA ALA A 173 -4.10 -11.86 25.21
C ALA A 173 -4.01 -13.39 25.18
N LEU A 174 -4.75 -14.06 24.29
CA LEU A 174 -4.85 -15.51 24.22
C LEU A 174 -4.09 -16.05 23.01
N THR A 175 -3.53 -17.26 23.15
CA THR A 175 -3.07 -18.04 22.00
C THR A 175 -4.23 -18.78 21.34
N ARG A 176 -4.00 -19.27 20.10
CA ARG A 176 -4.96 -20.17 19.43
C ARG A 176 -5.18 -21.47 20.21
N GLN A 177 -4.16 -21.98 20.88
CA GLN A 177 -4.28 -23.14 21.75
C GLN A 177 -5.21 -22.87 22.93
N ASP A 178 -5.20 -21.66 23.48
CA ASP A 178 -6.11 -21.26 24.57
C ASP A 178 -7.56 -21.18 24.09
N THR A 179 -7.81 -20.59 22.89
CA THR A 179 -9.16 -20.48 22.34
C THR A 179 -9.76 -21.87 22.04
N GLU A 180 -8.98 -22.76 21.43
CA GLU A 180 -9.41 -24.15 21.21
C GLU A 180 -9.66 -24.90 22.53
N SER A 181 -8.77 -24.75 23.52
CA SER A 181 -8.92 -25.37 24.81
C SER A 181 -10.17 -24.86 25.53
N PHE A 182 -10.45 -23.56 25.44
CA PHE A 182 -11.65 -22.95 25.98
C PHE A 182 -12.91 -23.52 25.32
N CYS A 183 -12.94 -23.60 23.98
CA CYS A 183 -14.07 -24.18 23.25
C CYS A 183 -14.32 -25.65 23.64
N ARG A 184 -13.27 -26.49 23.72
CA ARG A 184 -13.39 -27.89 24.12
C ARG A 184 -13.99 -28.02 25.52
N ALA A 185 -13.46 -27.25 26.51
CA ALA A 185 -13.94 -27.28 27.88
C ALA A 185 -15.35 -26.70 28.07
N ALA A 186 -15.77 -25.80 27.16
CA ALA A 186 -17.12 -25.22 27.14
C ALA A 186 -18.13 -26.07 26.30
N GLY A 187 -17.71 -27.20 25.72
CA GLY A 187 -18.53 -27.98 24.81
C GLY A 187 -18.97 -27.18 23.55
N GLN A 188 -18.15 -26.20 23.13
CA GLN A 188 -18.42 -25.37 21.99
C GLN A 188 -17.82 -25.97 20.73
N ALA A 189 -18.69 -26.37 19.77
CA ALA A 189 -18.28 -26.82 18.45
C ALA A 189 -17.75 -25.65 17.59
N TRP A 190 -16.90 -25.97 16.63
CA TRP A 190 -16.41 -25.04 15.61
C TRP A 190 -16.14 -25.75 14.29
N VAL A 191 -16.07 -24.98 13.21
CA VAL A 191 -15.70 -25.46 11.87
C VAL A 191 -14.21 -25.30 11.64
N THR A 192 -13.55 -26.31 11.07
CA THR A 192 -12.16 -26.26 10.67
C THR A 192 -12.08 -25.82 9.21
N ASP A 193 -11.36 -24.72 8.94
CA ASP A 193 -11.16 -24.17 7.61
C ASP A 193 -10.09 -24.96 6.84
N GLU A 194 -10.50 -25.70 5.82
CA GLU A 194 -9.63 -26.54 4.98
C GLU A 194 -8.70 -25.70 4.07
N THR A 195 -9.04 -24.44 3.77
CA THR A 195 -8.24 -23.58 2.88
C THR A 195 -7.00 -22.99 3.53
N ASN A 196 -6.81 -23.14 4.84
CA ASN A 196 -5.57 -22.81 5.53
C ASN A 196 -4.37 -23.68 5.04
N ALA A 197 -4.59 -24.61 4.12
CA ALA A 197 -3.60 -25.57 3.62
C ALA A 197 -2.67 -25.03 2.51
N THR A 198 -2.93 -23.86 1.91
CA THR A 198 -2.13 -23.36 0.79
C THR A 198 -1.05 -22.38 1.23
N ASP A 199 0.19 -22.55 0.72
CA ASP A 199 1.33 -21.65 0.99
C ASP A 199 1.40 -20.43 0.05
N ALA A 200 0.34 -20.19 -0.73
CA ALA A 200 0.29 -19.10 -1.72
C ALA A 200 0.50 -17.70 -1.07
N TYR A 201 0.06 -17.52 0.16
CA TYR A 201 0.14 -16.24 0.86
C TYR A 201 1.30 -16.20 1.87
N ALA A 202 2.01 -15.07 1.92
CA ALA A 202 3.12 -14.85 2.85
C ALA A 202 2.73 -15.11 4.32
N ARG A 203 1.49 -14.78 4.71
CA ARG A 203 0.97 -15.01 6.06
C ARG A 203 0.85 -16.49 6.38
N ASN A 204 0.40 -17.31 5.42
CA ASN A 204 0.32 -18.76 5.61
C ASN A 204 1.72 -19.38 5.77
N ARG A 205 2.72 -18.90 5.01
CA ARG A 205 4.12 -19.36 5.20
C ARG A 205 4.66 -19.03 6.58
N VAL A 206 4.38 -17.82 7.10
CA VAL A 206 4.78 -17.46 8.48
C VAL A 206 4.09 -18.35 9.51
N ARG A 207 2.77 -18.57 9.37
CA ARG A 207 1.96 -19.41 10.25
C ARG A 207 2.43 -20.87 10.30
N ARG A 208 2.80 -21.42 9.14
CA ARG A 208 3.09 -22.87 9.01
C ARG A 208 4.58 -23.22 9.14
N ALA A 209 5.46 -22.28 8.90
CA ALA A 209 6.91 -22.53 8.94
C ALA A 209 7.62 -21.68 10.00
N ALA A 210 7.57 -20.34 9.90
CA ALA A 210 8.39 -19.48 10.74
C ALA A 210 7.96 -19.50 12.23
N LEU A 211 6.68 -19.34 12.51
CA LEU A 211 6.18 -19.33 13.89
C LEU A 211 6.33 -20.71 14.57
N PRO A 212 6.01 -21.86 13.95
CA PRO A 212 6.30 -23.16 14.52
C PRO A 212 7.80 -23.42 14.76
N ALA A 213 8.68 -22.98 13.88
CA ALA A 213 10.12 -23.08 14.09
C ALA A 213 10.58 -22.29 15.34
N LEU A 214 10.04 -21.10 15.59
CA LEU A 214 10.29 -20.34 16.81
C LEU A 214 9.69 -21.04 18.04
N GLN A 215 8.50 -21.61 17.91
CA GLN A 215 7.85 -22.35 19.00
C GLN A 215 8.58 -23.66 19.36
N SER A 216 9.26 -24.29 18.40
CA SER A 216 10.12 -25.45 18.71
C SER A 216 11.34 -25.08 19.54
N THR A 217 11.81 -23.83 19.44
CA THR A 217 12.89 -23.29 20.28
C THR A 217 12.37 -22.83 21.65
N ASN A 218 11.19 -22.22 21.69
CA ASN A 218 10.53 -21.78 22.90
C ASN A 218 9.01 -21.86 22.72
N GLY A 219 8.36 -22.78 23.45
CA GLY A 219 6.91 -23.00 23.38
C GLY A 219 6.07 -21.74 23.56
N ALA A 220 6.55 -20.74 24.32
CA ALA A 220 5.90 -19.46 24.56
C ALA A 220 6.28 -18.38 23.51
N ALA A 221 6.78 -18.76 22.33
CA ALA A 221 7.25 -17.78 21.32
C ALA A 221 6.13 -16.83 20.87
N ALA A 222 4.90 -17.32 20.67
CA ALA A 222 3.78 -16.48 20.23
C ALA A 222 3.45 -15.41 21.28
N GLU A 223 3.37 -15.78 22.56
CA GLU A 223 3.11 -14.88 23.68
C GLU A 223 4.27 -13.88 23.88
N ASN A 224 5.51 -14.34 23.70
CA ASN A 224 6.68 -13.48 23.81
C ASN A 224 6.69 -12.41 22.72
N LEU A 225 6.39 -12.77 21.47
CA LEU A 225 6.25 -11.84 20.35
C LEU A 225 5.08 -10.89 20.57
N ALA A 226 3.93 -11.37 21.05
CA ALA A 226 2.78 -10.51 21.39
C ALA A 226 3.14 -9.51 22.51
N ARG A 227 3.85 -9.93 23.55
CA ARG A 227 4.36 -9.04 24.61
C ARG A 227 5.35 -8.00 24.07
N PHE A 228 6.19 -8.38 23.13
CA PHE A 228 7.05 -7.40 22.46
C PHE A 228 6.23 -6.34 21.73
N CYS A 229 5.17 -6.74 20.98
CA CYS A 229 4.26 -5.80 20.34
C CYS A 229 3.59 -4.83 21.35
N GLU A 230 3.18 -5.31 22.52
CA GLU A 230 2.63 -4.46 23.58
C GLU A 230 3.64 -3.43 24.08
N LYS A 231 4.91 -3.84 24.27
CA LYS A 231 5.99 -2.90 24.65
C LYS A 231 6.26 -1.88 23.57
N ALA A 232 6.35 -2.33 22.29
CA ALA A 232 6.51 -1.46 21.14
C ALA A 232 5.34 -0.47 21.02
N ALA A 233 4.10 -0.92 21.24
CA ALA A 233 2.90 -0.06 21.21
C ALA A 233 2.94 1.04 22.28
N ARG A 234 3.41 0.72 23.50
CA ARG A 234 3.57 1.71 24.59
C ARG A 234 4.67 2.72 24.28
N ALA A 235 5.79 2.27 23.74
CA ALA A 235 6.88 3.16 23.33
C ALA A 235 6.43 4.07 22.17
N ASP A 236 5.76 3.51 21.18
CA ASP A 236 5.20 4.28 20.04
C ASP A 236 4.19 5.35 20.51
N ALA A 237 3.30 5.01 21.45
CA ALA A 237 2.36 5.97 22.05
C ALA A 237 3.06 7.08 22.86
N TYR A 238 4.17 6.75 23.53
CA TYR A 238 4.99 7.76 24.21
C TYR A 238 5.63 8.73 23.22
N PHE A 239 6.26 8.22 22.17
CA PHE A 239 6.87 9.07 21.14
C PHE A 239 5.83 9.88 20.36
N ALA A 240 4.66 9.30 20.06
CA ALA A 240 3.57 10.02 19.40
C ALA A 240 3.10 11.22 20.23
N ARG A 241 2.95 11.06 21.56
CA ARG A 241 2.60 12.17 22.45
C ARG A 241 3.70 13.22 22.49
N LYS A 242 4.98 12.81 22.58
CA LYS A 242 6.11 13.75 22.55
C LYS A 242 6.23 14.48 21.21
N ALA A 243 5.92 13.83 20.12
CA ALA A 243 5.83 14.43 18.80
C ALA A 243 4.73 15.48 18.71
N GLU A 244 3.55 15.20 19.27
CA GLU A 244 2.43 16.13 19.33
C GLU A 244 2.76 17.36 20.19
N GLU A 245 3.38 17.17 21.36
CA GLU A 245 3.89 18.24 22.21
C GLU A 245 4.88 19.13 21.43
N LEU A 246 5.84 18.53 20.71
CA LEU A 246 6.83 19.22 19.88
C LEU A 246 6.16 20.02 18.76
N LEU A 247 5.30 19.39 17.97
CA LEU A 247 4.60 20.04 16.85
C LEU A 247 3.69 21.18 17.32
N SER A 248 2.98 20.98 18.45
CA SER A 248 2.12 22.00 19.04
C SER A 248 2.95 23.21 19.53
N ALA A 249 4.06 22.98 20.22
CA ALA A 249 4.94 24.04 20.72
C ALA A 249 5.67 24.79 19.58
N ALA A 250 5.96 24.10 18.47
CA ALA A 250 6.61 24.69 17.30
C ALA A 250 5.63 25.42 16.38
N ARG A 251 4.32 25.20 16.48
CA ARG A 251 3.31 25.73 15.56
C ARG A 251 3.31 27.24 15.54
N LEU A 252 3.15 27.79 14.34
CA LEU A 252 3.00 29.24 14.10
C LEU A 252 1.65 29.52 13.43
N ASP A 253 1.07 30.65 13.74
CA ASP A 253 -0.04 31.18 12.93
C ASP A 253 0.51 31.63 11.56
N ALA A 254 -0.20 31.28 10.49
CA ALA A 254 0.23 31.61 9.12
C ALA A 254 0.46 33.12 8.91
N ALA A 255 -0.25 33.97 9.66
CA ALA A 255 -0.06 35.44 9.65
C ALA A 255 1.26 35.90 10.29
N GLN A 256 1.86 35.09 11.17
CA GLN A 256 3.11 35.40 11.87
C GLN A 256 4.33 34.80 11.13
N ALA A 257 4.08 33.91 10.19
CA ALA A 257 5.13 33.30 9.39
C ALA A 257 5.48 34.23 8.22
N ALA A 258 6.74 34.61 8.09
CA ALA A 258 7.25 35.40 6.95
C ALA A 258 7.30 34.59 5.64
N ILE A 259 6.39 33.62 5.48
CA ILE A 259 6.36 32.71 4.34
C ILE A 259 5.59 33.35 3.19
N LYS A 260 6.24 33.49 2.05
CA LYS A 260 5.63 34.03 0.82
C LYS A 260 4.80 33.00 0.02
N SER A 261 4.48 31.84 0.58
CA SER A 261 3.68 30.82 -0.10
C SER A 261 2.20 30.96 0.27
N PRO A 262 1.31 31.30 -0.69
CA PRO A 262 -0.13 31.36 -0.45
C PRO A 262 -0.74 29.96 -0.23
N GLU A 263 0.00 28.89 -0.50
CA GLU A 263 -0.41 27.50 -0.43
C GLU A 263 -0.05 26.84 0.92
N ALA A 264 0.61 27.58 1.83
CA ALA A 264 1.00 27.09 3.15
C ALA A 264 -0.23 26.90 4.04
N CYS A 265 -0.49 25.63 4.46
CA CYS A 265 -1.65 25.30 5.30
C CYS A 265 -1.30 25.26 6.78
N THR A 266 -0.12 24.75 7.12
CA THR A 266 0.36 24.63 8.50
C THR A 266 1.86 24.91 8.54
N VAL A 267 2.26 25.74 9.51
CA VAL A 267 3.63 26.23 9.64
C VAL A 267 4.16 25.96 11.03
N TRP A 268 5.42 25.56 11.12
CA TRP A 268 6.14 25.32 12.36
C TRP A 268 7.48 26.08 12.37
N ARG A 269 7.91 26.52 13.54
CA ARG A 269 9.28 27.03 13.75
C ARG A 269 10.28 25.91 13.56
N LEU A 270 11.30 26.12 12.76
CA LEU A 270 12.31 25.12 12.44
C LEU A 270 13.24 24.83 13.63
N GLY A 271 13.60 25.85 14.43
CA GLY A 271 14.52 25.72 15.56
C GLY A 271 14.13 24.59 16.54
N PRO A 272 12.93 24.61 17.13
CA PRO A 272 12.48 23.52 18.00
C PRO A 272 12.50 22.14 17.36
N LEU A 273 12.14 22.04 16.08
CA LEU A 273 12.13 20.78 15.34
C LEU A 273 13.54 20.24 15.10
N SER A 274 14.48 21.13 14.69
CA SER A 274 15.87 20.72 14.41
C SER A 274 16.66 20.37 15.67
N ALA A 275 16.29 20.94 16.82
CA ALA A 275 16.90 20.64 18.12
C ALA A 275 16.29 19.42 18.83
N ALA A 276 15.20 18.86 18.30
CA ALA A 276 14.53 17.72 18.91
C ALA A 276 15.37 16.45 18.86
N ASP A 277 15.15 15.55 19.83
CA ASP A 277 15.67 14.19 19.78
C ASP A 277 15.26 13.47 18.48
N ALA A 278 16.16 12.64 17.95
CA ALA A 278 15.97 12.01 16.66
C ALA A 278 14.70 11.16 16.60
N LEU A 279 14.41 10.39 17.66
CA LEU A 279 13.22 9.52 17.70
C LEU A 279 11.92 10.33 17.83
N ILE A 280 11.96 11.45 18.54
CA ILE A 280 10.81 12.37 18.67
C ILE A 280 10.56 13.06 17.32
N LEU A 281 11.61 13.50 16.63
CA LEU A 281 11.49 14.08 15.30
C LEU A 281 10.94 13.06 14.29
N GLU A 282 11.43 11.81 14.30
CA GLU A 282 10.89 10.74 13.46
C GLU A 282 9.40 10.50 13.73
N ALA A 283 8.99 10.43 14.99
CA ALA A 283 7.59 10.29 15.35
C ALA A 283 6.74 11.48 14.89
N ALA A 284 7.28 12.72 14.97
CA ALA A 284 6.61 13.90 14.46
C ALA A 284 6.47 13.87 12.95
N MET A 285 7.51 13.53 12.20
CA MET A 285 7.43 13.41 10.74
C MET A 285 6.51 12.25 10.32
N HIS A 286 6.52 11.15 11.05
CA HIS A 286 5.58 10.04 10.83
C HIS A 286 4.13 10.48 11.01
N SER A 287 3.79 11.25 12.03
CA SER A 287 2.43 11.76 12.26
C SER A 287 1.94 12.70 11.15
N LEU A 288 2.86 13.46 10.54
CA LEU A 288 2.56 14.35 9.42
C LEU A 288 2.41 13.60 8.08
N THR A 289 3.09 12.48 7.90
CA THR A 289 3.03 11.68 6.67
C THR A 289 1.85 10.71 6.66
N ALA A 290 1.48 10.12 7.79
CA ALA A 290 0.46 9.09 7.94
C ALA A 290 -0.93 9.45 7.35
N PRO A 291 -1.46 10.69 7.48
CA PRO A 291 -2.73 11.08 6.90
C PRO A 291 -2.70 11.21 5.37
N VAL A 292 -1.53 11.39 4.80
CA VAL A 292 -1.34 11.75 3.39
C VAL A 292 -1.10 10.51 2.53
N ARG A 293 -0.38 9.53 3.05
CA ARG A 293 -0.02 8.29 2.38
C ARG A 293 0.36 7.24 3.42
N ASP A 294 0.27 5.94 3.06
CA ASP A 294 0.93 4.91 3.85
C ASP A 294 2.35 5.38 4.15
N ALA A 295 2.63 5.62 5.44
CA ALA A 295 3.87 6.26 5.87
C ALA A 295 5.05 5.32 5.63
N GLU A 296 5.55 5.31 4.39
CA GLU A 296 6.79 4.63 4.05
C GLU A 296 7.94 5.32 4.81
N GLU A 297 8.74 4.56 5.50
CA GLU A 297 9.92 5.01 6.26
C GLU A 297 10.80 6.00 5.46
N LYS A 298 10.89 5.80 4.15
CA LYS A 298 11.61 6.68 3.22
C LYS A 298 11.17 8.15 3.33
N TYR A 299 9.87 8.43 3.41
CA TYR A 299 9.36 9.80 3.47
C TYR A 299 9.59 10.42 4.84
N VAL A 300 9.49 9.63 5.91
CA VAL A 300 9.85 10.08 7.26
C VAL A 300 11.30 10.54 7.30
N GLN A 301 12.23 9.74 6.79
CA GLN A 301 13.66 10.07 6.73
C GLN A 301 13.94 11.29 5.84
N LEU A 302 13.25 11.43 4.71
CA LEU A 302 13.37 12.61 3.85
C LEU A 302 12.93 13.89 4.57
N LEU A 303 11.83 13.85 5.33
CA LEU A 303 11.36 15.01 6.12
C LEU A 303 12.28 15.31 7.30
N CYS A 304 12.78 14.30 8.02
CA CYS A 304 13.81 14.51 9.05
C CYS A 304 15.06 15.19 8.45
N GLY A 305 15.50 14.72 7.28
CA GLY A 305 16.60 15.34 6.55
C GLY A 305 16.30 16.78 6.11
N LEU A 306 15.07 17.08 5.69
CA LEU A 306 14.63 18.42 5.33
C LEU A 306 14.68 19.37 6.53
N VAL A 307 14.15 18.96 7.68
CA VAL A 307 14.18 19.73 8.93
C VAL A 307 15.62 20.02 9.36
N ARG A 308 16.51 19.01 9.31
CA ARG A 308 17.93 19.17 9.71
C ARG A 308 18.72 20.08 8.76
N ARG A 309 18.44 20.04 7.45
CA ARG A 309 19.08 20.95 6.47
C ARG A 309 18.57 22.38 6.58
N GLY A 310 17.33 22.55 7.05
CA GLY A 310 16.73 23.88 7.20
C GLY A 310 16.30 24.56 5.90
N SER A 311 16.45 23.90 4.75
CA SER A 311 16.07 24.46 3.45
C SER A 311 15.74 23.38 2.44
N GLY A 312 14.84 23.69 1.50
CA GLY A 312 14.42 22.82 0.40
C GLY A 312 12.97 22.37 0.47
N ALA A 313 12.62 21.35 -0.30
CA ALA A 313 11.27 20.82 -0.35
C ALA A 313 11.27 19.29 -0.56
N VAL A 314 10.23 18.61 -0.07
CA VAL A 314 9.96 17.18 -0.27
C VAL A 314 8.52 17.02 -0.71
N GLN A 315 8.31 16.44 -1.89
CA GLN A 315 6.98 16.12 -2.41
C GLN A 315 6.53 14.76 -1.88
N LEU A 316 5.42 14.69 -1.14
CA LEU A 316 4.84 13.45 -0.65
C LEU A 316 3.88 12.83 -1.66
N THR A 317 2.95 13.65 -2.18
CA THR A 317 1.96 13.26 -3.19
C THR A 317 1.85 14.37 -4.23
N ASP A 318 1.05 14.16 -5.25
CA ASP A 318 0.81 15.18 -6.27
C ASP A 318 0.22 16.49 -5.67
N ARG A 319 -0.39 16.40 -4.47
CA ARG A 319 -1.06 17.53 -3.79
C ARG A 319 -0.37 18.02 -2.51
N VAL A 320 0.48 17.23 -1.90
CA VAL A 320 1.08 17.57 -0.61
C VAL A 320 2.60 17.65 -0.71
N ARG A 321 3.13 18.78 -0.33
CA ARG A 321 4.56 19.06 -0.28
C ARG A 321 4.91 19.65 1.09
N PHE A 322 6.09 19.29 1.59
CA PHE A 322 6.68 19.91 2.77
C PHE A 322 7.90 20.72 2.36
N CYS A 323 8.03 21.90 2.93
CA CYS A 323 9.10 22.84 2.64
C CYS A 323 9.79 23.28 3.93
N ALA A 324 11.06 23.68 3.81
CA ALA A 324 11.82 24.35 4.87
C ALA A 324 12.58 25.55 4.30
N GLY A 325 12.62 26.63 5.05
CA GLY A 325 13.31 27.86 4.71
C GLY A 325 12.97 28.96 5.69
N ASP A 326 13.79 30.04 5.76
CA ASP A 326 13.55 31.24 6.57
C ASP A 326 13.20 30.94 8.04
N GLY A 327 13.82 29.91 8.62
CA GLY A 327 13.56 29.47 10.00
C GLY A 327 12.23 28.75 10.22
N CYS A 328 11.53 28.40 9.16
CA CYS A 328 10.23 27.74 9.18
C CYS A 328 10.27 26.38 8.45
N PHE A 329 9.37 25.49 8.88
CA PHE A 329 9.01 24.26 8.21
C PHE A 329 7.49 24.29 7.99
N TRP A 330 7.00 23.96 6.79
CA TRP A 330 5.57 24.09 6.50
C TRP A 330 5.08 23.03 5.53
N GLN A 331 3.76 22.76 5.61
CA GLN A 331 3.04 21.95 4.67
C GLN A 331 2.34 22.84 3.64
N GLU A 332 2.43 22.47 2.37
CA GLU A 332 1.70 23.09 1.27
C GLU A 332 0.72 22.10 0.67
N ILE A 333 -0.50 22.57 0.39
CA ILE A 333 -1.42 21.87 -0.48
C ILE A 333 -1.28 22.50 -1.86
N VAL A 334 -0.56 21.80 -2.72
CA VAL A 334 -0.43 22.21 -4.12
C VAL A 334 -1.82 22.10 -4.75
N PRO A 335 -2.38 23.21 -5.29
CA PRO A 335 -3.66 23.12 -6.00
C PRO A 335 -3.56 22.08 -7.09
N GLU A 336 -4.65 21.35 -7.34
CA GLU A 336 -4.73 20.53 -8.54
C GLU A 336 -4.32 21.45 -9.69
N ARG A 337 -3.18 21.17 -10.31
CA ARG A 337 -2.99 21.73 -11.65
C ARG A 337 -4.26 21.34 -12.36
N PRO A 338 -5.06 22.31 -12.87
CA PRO A 338 -6.20 21.93 -13.68
C PRO A 338 -5.62 20.90 -14.63
N ARG A 339 -6.13 19.66 -14.63
CA ARG A 339 -5.78 18.69 -15.69
C ARG A 339 -5.96 19.52 -16.93
N GLN A 340 -4.83 19.97 -17.48
CA GLN A 340 -4.88 20.69 -18.73
C GLN A 340 -5.69 19.77 -19.59
N GLN A 341 -6.86 20.25 -19.91
CA GLN A 341 -7.97 19.57 -20.55
C GLN A 341 -7.46 18.36 -21.30
N GLU A 342 -7.98 17.17 -20.97
CA GLU A 342 -7.72 15.90 -21.67
C GLU A 342 -8.02 15.99 -23.19
N ASP A 343 -8.01 17.18 -23.75
CA ASP A 343 -8.30 17.49 -25.15
C ASP A 343 -7.07 17.81 -26.01
N LYS A 344 -5.86 17.66 -25.49
CA LYS A 344 -4.72 17.40 -26.37
C LYS A 344 -4.34 15.94 -26.20
N ARG A 345 -5.03 15.07 -26.96
CA ARG A 345 -4.47 13.75 -27.31
C ARG A 345 -3.03 14.03 -27.71
N PRO A 346 -2.04 13.30 -27.12
CA PRO A 346 -0.66 13.50 -27.51
C PRO A 346 -0.62 13.43 -29.03
N GLU A 347 -0.05 14.41 -29.68
CA GLU A 347 0.11 14.40 -31.11
C GLU A 347 0.79 13.11 -31.50
N SER A 348 0.02 12.16 -32.02
CA SER A 348 0.54 10.91 -32.50
C SER A 348 0.57 11.03 -34.04
N GLN A 349 1.75 10.89 -34.58
CA GLN A 349 1.93 10.89 -36.07
C GLN A 349 2.24 9.46 -36.48
N PRO A 350 1.54 8.93 -37.51
CA PRO A 350 1.92 7.65 -38.10
C PRO A 350 3.39 7.69 -38.55
N PHE A 351 4.15 6.69 -38.12
CA PHE A 351 5.56 6.62 -38.47
C PHE A 351 5.74 5.79 -39.73
N GLN A 352 6.12 6.47 -40.82
CA GLN A 352 6.33 5.90 -42.17
C GLN A 352 7.60 6.52 -42.78
N PRO A 353 8.80 6.08 -42.37
CA PRO A 353 10.06 6.71 -42.77
C PRO A 353 10.34 6.61 -44.26
N GLU A 354 9.68 5.69 -44.99
CA GLU A 354 9.74 5.60 -46.44
C GLU A 354 9.03 6.76 -47.18
N LYS A 355 8.04 7.37 -46.48
CA LYS A 355 7.22 8.46 -47.08
C LYS A 355 7.55 9.81 -46.49
N GLN A 356 8.02 9.85 -45.25
CA GLN A 356 8.28 11.08 -44.51
C GLN A 356 9.54 10.94 -43.67
N ALA A 357 10.54 11.77 -43.92
CA ALA A 357 11.78 11.77 -43.19
C ALA A 357 11.76 12.65 -41.90
N GLU A 358 10.92 13.68 -41.86
CA GLU A 358 10.89 14.66 -40.78
C GLU A 358 9.54 14.68 -40.09
N TYR A 359 9.58 14.65 -38.71
CA TYR A 359 8.42 14.68 -37.84
C TYR A 359 8.57 15.81 -36.84
N CYS A 360 7.58 16.70 -36.75
CA CYS A 360 7.54 17.76 -35.76
C CYS A 360 6.54 17.41 -34.67
N LEU A 361 6.95 17.42 -33.41
CA LEU A 361 6.13 17.14 -32.25
C LEU A 361 5.97 18.38 -31.35
N ALA A 362 4.93 18.40 -30.56
CA ALA A 362 4.72 19.44 -29.55
C ALA A 362 5.96 19.62 -28.66
N GLY A 363 6.21 20.87 -28.21
CA GLY A 363 7.39 21.19 -27.40
C GLY A 363 8.68 21.45 -28.17
N GLY A 364 8.56 21.75 -29.50
CA GLY A 364 9.71 22.18 -30.30
C GLY A 364 10.66 21.07 -30.77
N TRP A 365 10.25 19.79 -30.61
CA TRP A 365 11.04 18.66 -31.05
C TRP A 365 10.86 18.36 -32.53
N LYS A 366 11.98 18.26 -33.22
CA LYS A 366 12.08 17.76 -34.60
C LYS A 366 12.81 16.43 -34.58
N VAL A 367 12.17 15.39 -35.10
CA VAL A 367 12.74 14.04 -35.22
C VAL A 367 12.92 13.75 -36.70
N THR A 368 14.14 13.39 -37.14
CA THR A 368 14.45 12.98 -38.50
C THR A 368 14.70 11.48 -38.50
N ALA A 369 14.02 10.77 -39.41
CA ALA A 369 14.19 9.33 -39.61
C ALA A 369 14.79 9.07 -40.98
N GLY A 370 15.88 8.34 -41.07
CA GLY A 370 16.54 7.92 -42.29
C GLY A 370 16.59 6.40 -42.44
N LEU A 371 16.35 5.91 -43.66
CA LEU A 371 16.52 4.50 -43.99
C LEU A 371 17.76 4.33 -44.86
N PHE A 372 18.67 3.47 -44.46
CA PHE A 372 19.91 3.23 -45.19
C PHE A 372 20.05 1.73 -45.49
N THR A 373 20.55 1.39 -46.66
CA THR A 373 20.97 0.02 -46.99
C THR A 373 22.26 -0.28 -46.19
N ALA A 374 22.31 -1.41 -45.51
CA ALA A 374 23.47 -1.78 -44.71
C ALA A 374 24.60 -2.32 -45.62
N ASP A 375 25.54 -1.46 -45.98
CA ASP A 375 26.89 -1.89 -46.48
C ASP A 375 27.79 -1.94 -45.25
N PHE A 376 27.89 -3.14 -44.66
CA PHE A 376 28.53 -3.36 -43.35
C PHE A 376 30.06 -3.23 -43.33
N GLU A 377 30.72 -3.33 -44.51
CA GLU A 377 32.21 -3.37 -44.56
C GLU A 377 32.89 -2.00 -44.46
N GLU A 378 32.25 -0.91 -44.86
CA GLU A 378 32.89 0.44 -44.86
C GLU A 378 32.60 1.33 -43.68
N LYS A 379 31.51 1.11 -42.91
CA LYS A 379 31.01 2.04 -41.87
C LYS A 379 31.35 1.70 -40.43
N ILE A 380 31.81 0.51 -40.10
CA ILE A 380 32.14 0.11 -38.69
C ILE A 380 33.38 0.83 -38.14
N GLN A 381 34.23 1.41 -38.97
CA GLN A 381 35.46 2.07 -38.48
C GLN A 381 35.27 3.51 -37.97
N VAL A 382 34.10 4.16 -38.16
CA VAL A 382 33.95 5.59 -37.84
C VAL A 382 32.80 5.92 -36.88
N VAL A 383 31.96 4.97 -36.47
CA VAL A 383 30.78 5.31 -35.63
C VAL A 383 31.11 5.17 -34.14
N HIS A 384 31.14 6.31 -33.46
CA HIS A 384 31.23 6.35 -31.99
C HIS A 384 30.06 5.57 -31.35
N LYS A 385 30.35 4.81 -30.28
CA LYS A 385 29.34 4.06 -29.49
C LYS A 385 28.06 4.82 -29.12
N LYS A 386 28.05 6.16 -29.20
CA LYS A 386 26.87 7.02 -28.95
C LYS A 386 25.85 6.97 -30.11
N ASP A 387 26.28 6.75 -31.33
CA ASP A 387 25.40 6.81 -32.51
C ASP A 387 24.64 5.50 -32.73
N LEU A 388 25.18 4.37 -32.26
CA LEU A 388 24.54 3.04 -32.35
C LEU A 388 23.23 2.94 -31.58
N LYS A 389 23.02 3.76 -30.56
CA LYS A 389 21.77 3.73 -29.77
C LYS A 389 20.54 4.19 -30.56
N ASN A 390 20.74 5.01 -31.57
CA ASN A 390 19.67 5.57 -32.41
C ASN A 390 19.53 4.82 -33.72
N GLN A 391 20.10 3.63 -33.86
CA GLN A 391 20.00 2.77 -35.04
C GLN A 391 19.29 1.46 -34.69
N ALA A 392 18.46 0.98 -35.61
CA ALA A 392 17.74 -0.28 -35.47
C ALA A 392 17.58 -1.01 -36.80
N ASP A 393 17.36 -2.32 -36.74
CA ASP A 393 16.96 -3.13 -37.87
C ASP A 393 15.49 -2.83 -38.23
N TYR A 394 15.28 -2.14 -39.35
CA TYR A 394 13.95 -1.72 -39.78
C TYR A 394 13.04 -2.88 -40.20
N ALA A 395 13.61 -3.90 -40.86
CA ALA A 395 12.87 -5.10 -41.23
C ALA A 395 12.36 -5.85 -40.04
N ARG A 396 13.18 -5.93 -38.98
CA ARG A 396 12.81 -6.56 -37.70
C ARG A 396 11.69 -5.77 -36.98
N ILE A 397 11.78 -4.43 -36.96
CA ILE A 397 10.72 -3.58 -36.39
C ILE A 397 9.39 -3.81 -37.12
N THR A 398 9.37 -3.74 -38.46
CA THR A 398 8.14 -3.88 -39.23
C THR A 398 7.54 -5.29 -39.23
N THR A 399 8.38 -6.31 -39.01
CA THR A 399 7.92 -7.70 -38.86
C THR A 399 7.27 -7.96 -37.49
N LEU A 400 7.82 -7.37 -36.44
CA LEU A 400 7.36 -7.62 -35.08
C LEU A 400 6.24 -6.68 -34.63
N TYR A 401 6.16 -5.47 -35.22
CA TYR A 401 5.28 -4.42 -34.73
C TYR A 401 4.50 -3.77 -35.89
N ALA A 402 3.19 -3.69 -35.72
CA ALA A 402 2.29 -2.99 -36.65
C ALA A 402 1.81 -1.66 -36.04
N GLY A 403 1.44 -0.71 -36.87
CA GLY A 403 0.86 0.55 -36.42
C GLY A 403 1.84 1.44 -35.66
N LEU A 404 3.04 1.60 -36.20
CA LEU A 404 4.09 2.44 -35.58
C LEU A 404 3.65 3.91 -35.56
N VAL A 405 3.80 4.54 -34.39
CA VAL A 405 3.48 5.96 -34.19
C VAL A 405 4.62 6.67 -33.45
N LEU A 406 4.93 7.87 -33.90
CA LEU A 406 5.79 8.79 -33.16
C LEU A 406 4.90 9.68 -32.31
N ARG A 407 5.12 9.68 -31.01
CA ARG A 407 4.28 10.39 -30.03
C ARG A 407 5.04 10.71 -28.75
N THR A 408 4.43 11.42 -27.83
CA THR A 408 4.88 11.53 -26.45
C THR A 408 4.32 10.37 -25.61
N ARG A 409 4.79 10.24 -24.36
CA ARG A 409 4.42 9.12 -23.47
C ARG A 409 2.92 9.08 -23.17
N GLN A 410 2.41 7.85 -22.94
CA GLN A 410 1.05 7.59 -22.51
C GLN A 410 1.03 6.75 -21.20
N PRO A 411 -0.07 6.81 -20.42
CA PRO A 411 -0.26 5.90 -19.29
C PRO A 411 -0.26 4.45 -19.75
N GLY A 412 0.54 3.61 -19.08
CA GLY A 412 0.65 2.19 -19.42
C GLY A 412 1.84 1.83 -20.30
N ASP A 413 2.57 2.79 -20.85
CA ASP A 413 3.75 2.55 -21.68
C ASP A 413 4.80 1.71 -20.97
N VAL A 414 5.34 0.73 -21.73
CA VAL A 414 6.38 -0.20 -21.31
C VAL A 414 7.59 -0.02 -22.21
N TYR A 415 8.78 0.04 -21.61
CA TYR A 415 10.04 0.18 -22.34
C TYR A 415 11.09 -0.80 -21.81
N ARG A 416 11.81 -1.44 -22.71
CA ARG A 416 12.90 -2.37 -22.42
C ARG A 416 14.22 -1.81 -22.99
N PRO A 417 14.98 -1.03 -22.21
CA PRO A 417 16.21 -0.45 -22.71
C PRO A 417 17.25 -1.52 -23.04
N ALA A 418 18.07 -1.27 -24.05
CA ALA A 418 19.16 -2.17 -24.46
C ALA A 418 20.08 -2.52 -23.26
N GLY A 419 20.45 -3.81 -23.12
CA GLY A 419 21.29 -4.33 -22.05
C GLY A 419 20.56 -4.62 -20.75
N ARG A 420 19.23 -4.57 -20.68
CA ARG A 420 18.44 -4.97 -19.50
C ARG A 420 17.38 -6.01 -19.87
N SER A 421 17.35 -7.11 -19.11
CA SER A 421 16.43 -8.23 -19.34
C SER A 421 15.00 -8.04 -18.79
N VAL A 422 14.69 -6.92 -18.12
CA VAL A 422 13.41 -6.72 -17.43
C VAL A 422 12.58 -5.64 -18.12
N HIS A 423 11.31 -5.96 -18.44
CA HIS A 423 10.31 -4.98 -18.85
C HIS A 423 9.96 -4.05 -17.68
N ASN A 424 10.20 -2.77 -17.83
CA ASN A 424 9.80 -1.76 -16.86
C ASN A 424 8.74 -0.83 -17.44
N ARG A 425 7.79 -0.36 -16.60
CA ARG A 425 6.92 0.75 -16.98
C ARG A 425 7.82 1.94 -17.34
N LEU A 426 7.59 2.57 -18.48
CA LEU A 426 8.38 3.71 -18.97
C LEU A 426 8.56 4.80 -17.90
N ARG A 427 7.51 5.11 -17.13
CA ARG A 427 7.56 6.06 -16.00
C ARG A 427 8.60 5.67 -14.95
N LYS A 428 8.70 4.38 -14.61
CA LYS A 428 9.67 3.90 -13.62
C LYS A 428 11.09 4.06 -14.15
N TRP A 429 11.31 3.68 -15.40
CA TRP A 429 12.61 3.83 -16.06
C TRP A 429 13.04 5.30 -16.14
N MET A 430 12.14 6.24 -16.52
CA MET A 430 12.43 7.68 -16.55
C MET A 430 12.78 8.25 -15.16
N ASN A 431 12.21 7.69 -14.07
CA ASN A 431 12.58 8.06 -12.72
C ASN A 431 14.00 7.57 -12.36
N GLU A 432 14.33 6.33 -12.71
CA GLU A 432 15.63 5.71 -12.43
C GLU A 432 16.77 6.38 -13.19
N THR A 433 16.49 6.88 -14.40
CA THR A 433 17.49 7.58 -15.24
C THR A 433 17.59 9.09 -14.96
N GLY A 434 16.79 9.61 -14.01
CA GLY A 434 16.90 10.99 -13.57
C GLY A 434 16.32 12.03 -14.56
N ILE A 435 15.48 11.62 -15.50
CA ILE A 435 14.83 12.57 -16.44
C ILE A 435 13.90 13.50 -15.64
N PRO A 436 14.07 14.84 -15.72
CA PRO A 436 13.23 15.79 -14.99
C PRO A 436 11.74 15.63 -15.32
N ALA A 437 10.89 15.75 -14.31
CA ALA A 437 9.44 15.55 -14.47
C ALA A 437 8.83 16.48 -15.54
N SER A 438 9.34 17.72 -15.65
CA SER A 438 8.91 18.72 -16.63
C SER A 438 9.21 18.35 -18.09
N GLN A 439 10.19 17.48 -18.33
CA GLN A 439 10.59 17.08 -19.68
C GLN A 439 9.92 15.78 -20.15
N ARG A 440 9.43 14.94 -19.21
CA ARG A 440 8.94 13.58 -19.54
C ARG A 440 7.75 13.55 -20.46
N ASP A 441 6.88 14.56 -20.37
CA ASP A 441 5.66 14.65 -21.18
C ASP A 441 5.89 15.25 -22.57
N GLN A 442 7.10 15.73 -22.82
CA GLN A 442 7.50 16.36 -24.08
C GLN A 442 8.46 15.51 -24.91
N LEU A 443 9.07 14.46 -24.30
CA LEU A 443 10.05 13.62 -24.98
C LEU A 443 9.39 12.79 -26.10
N PRO A 444 9.93 12.87 -27.34
CA PRO A 444 9.50 12.02 -28.44
C PRO A 444 9.82 10.55 -28.17
N LEU A 445 8.92 9.68 -28.56
CA LEU A 445 9.14 8.24 -28.56
C LEU A 445 8.45 7.57 -29.76
N LEU A 446 9.02 6.48 -30.24
CA LEU A 446 8.42 5.59 -31.23
C LEU A 446 7.75 4.42 -30.48
N ALA A 447 6.47 4.17 -30.78
CA ALA A 447 5.72 3.11 -30.11
C ALA A 447 4.80 2.34 -31.07
N ALA A 448 4.50 1.11 -30.69
CA ALA A 448 3.43 0.29 -31.23
C ALA A 448 2.47 -0.06 -30.08
N GLY A 449 1.29 0.55 -30.09
CA GLY A 449 0.38 0.47 -28.94
C GLY A 449 1.01 1.01 -27.65
N SER A 450 1.10 0.18 -26.59
CA SER A 450 1.76 0.51 -25.31
C SER A 450 3.25 0.14 -25.27
N GLU A 451 3.77 -0.54 -26.27
CA GLU A 451 5.18 -0.95 -26.31
C GLU A 451 6.03 0.14 -26.97
N VAL A 452 7.00 0.66 -26.23
CA VAL A 452 7.89 1.73 -26.66
C VAL A 452 9.15 1.13 -27.24
N LEU A 453 9.42 1.43 -28.51
CA LEU A 453 10.52 0.87 -29.29
C LEU A 453 11.75 1.78 -29.28
N TRP A 454 11.55 3.10 -29.15
CA TRP A 454 12.63 4.07 -29.09
C TRP A 454 12.22 5.26 -28.22
N VAL A 455 13.16 5.79 -27.46
CA VAL A 455 12.99 6.99 -26.62
C VAL A 455 14.09 7.98 -26.94
N CYS A 456 13.72 9.22 -27.20
CA CYS A 456 14.63 10.34 -27.42
C CYS A 456 15.70 10.41 -26.30
N GLY A 457 16.97 10.41 -26.67
CA GLY A 457 18.11 10.44 -25.75
C GLY A 457 18.49 9.11 -25.10
N ALA A 458 17.61 8.09 -25.15
CA ALA A 458 17.87 6.76 -24.60
C ALA A 458 18.25 5.72 -25.68
N GLY A 459 17.56 5.77 -26.83
CA GLY A 459 17.81 4.87 -27.95
C GLY A 459 16.70 3.83 -28.16
N PHE A 460 17.01 2.81 -28.97
CA PHE A 460 16.11 1.71 -29.28
C PHE A 460 16.03 0.66 -28.16
N ALA A 461 14.90 -0.05 -28.12
CA ALA A 461 14.64 -1.13 -27.18
C ALA A 461 15.55 -2.34 -27.47
N GLU A 462 15.70 -3.19 -26.46
CA GLU A 462 16.47 -4.44 -26.53
C GLU A 462 15.99 -5.35 -27.68
N GLY A 463 16.92 -5.92 -28.42
CA GLY A 463 16.64 -6.82 -29.55
C GLY A 463 16.37 -6.13 -30.88
N LEU A 464 16.36 -4.80 -30.93
CA LEU A 464 16.14 -4.05 -32.18
C LEU A 464 17.43 -3.51 -32.80
N ALA A 465 18.58 -3.67 -32.15
CA ALA A 465 19.88 -3.24 -32.69
C ALA A 465 20.19 -3.94 -34.01
N PRO A 466 20.84 -3.24 -34.98
CA PRO A 466 21.31 -3.85 -36.22
C PRO A 466 22.37 -4.92 -35.95
N ASP A 467 22.38 -5.97 -36.72
CA ASP A 467 23.38 -7.04 -36.73
C ASP A 467 23.89 -7.36 -38.17
N ALA A 468 24.69 -8.43 -38.29
CA ALA A 468 25.30 -8.81 -39.58
C ALA A 468 24.26 -9.16 -40.68
N ASP A 469 23.04 -9.56 -40.29
CA ASP A 469 21.97 -9.96 -41.22
C ASP A 469 21.02 -8.80 -41.56
N THR A 470 21.26 -7.60 -40.99
CA THR A 470 20.43 -6.42 -41.23
C THR A 470 20.59 -5.86 -42.63
N ALA A 471 19.54 -5.93 -43.44
CA ALA A 471 19.53 -5.39 -44.78
C ALA A 471 19.26 -3.87 -44.83
N GLN A 472 18.46 -3.36 -43.87
CA GLN A 472 18.02 -1.97 -43.83
C GLN A 472 18.07 -1.40 -42.43
N VAL A 473 18.82 -0.33 -42.23
CA VAL A 473 19.00 0.34 -40.95
C VAL A 473 18.12 1.59 -40.87
N LEU A 474 17.30 1.66 -39.83
CA LEU A 474 16.58 2.87 -39.43
C LEU A 474 17.48 3.69 -38.49
N GLN A 475 17.74 4.93 -38.83
CA GLN A 475 18.46 5.90 -38.01
C GLN A 475 17.51 7.01 -37.58
N MET A 476 17.53 7.34 -36.28
CA MET A 476 16.75 8.42 -35.69
C MET A 476 17.67 9.54 -35.25
N GLU A 477 17.40 10.77 -35.71
CA GLU A 477 18.08 11.97 -35.26
C GLU A 477 17.06 12.94 -34.65
N MET A 478 17.51 13.80 -33.74
CA MET A 478 16.63 14.68 -32.98
C MET A 478 17.25 16.05 -32.82
N GLU A 479 16.45 17.08 -33.00
CA GLU A 479 16.79 18.48 -32.74
C GLU A 479 15.70 19.08 -31.84
N HIS A 480 16.11 19.86 -30.82
CA HIS A 480 15.20 20.66 -30.03
C HIS A 480 15.42 22.14 -30.37
N ARG A 481 14.40 22.79 -30.95
CA ARG A 481 14.41 24.22 -31.16
C ARG A 481 13.88 24.89 -29.88
N GLU A 482 14.75 25.59 -29.15
CA GLU A 482 14.30 26.56 -28.14
C GLU A 482 13.57 27.68 -28.89
N GLU A 483 12.30 27.92 -28.61
CA GLU A 483 11.64 29.16 -28.99
C GLU A 483 12.37 30.32 -28.31
N ILE A 484 13.10 31.11 -29.06
CA ILE A 484 13.63 32.39 -28.63
C ILE A 484 12.40 33.31 -28.46
N THR A 485 11.96 33.49 -27.22
CA THR A 485 10.98 34.50 -26.79
C THR A 485 11.72 35.76 -26.37
#